data_5ef7e4046807e5b1a390c1216e04a468
#
_entry.id   5ef7e4046807e5b1a390c1216e04a468
#
_cell.length_a   1.000
_cell.length_b   1.000
_cell.length_c   1.000
_cell.angle_alpha   90.00
_cell.angle_beta   90.00
_cell.angle_gamma   90.00
#
_symmetry.space_group_name_H-M   'P 1'
#
loop_
_entity.id
_entity.type
_entity.pdbx_description
1 polymer ?
#
loop_
_entity_poly.entity_id
_entity_poly.type
_entity_poly.pdbx_seq_one_letter_code
_entity_poly.pdbx_strand_id
1 'polypeptide(L)'
;MTTGRVDTKDWIPNPDNAHVLKIDGPEIAHFEDQVKLFQAGEKDEVEFLRFRLRQGVYGQRQPDAQMIRVKLPFGGVTADQMDVLGEVAEKYAPLKKGHITTRENVQYHHVPLADSTDLLRALGDAGMSTREACGNVVRNVVAAPSAGVAKDEAFDVTPYAAAYARYFLRHPTTQNMPRKSKVAFSGSEKDEAMVLMHDVGMIARIQDGKRGFKIVVGGGLSTNAMMAKTLREFVPAEDLIKNCEAVLRVFNNQDEERKSIAKARIKFTITRLGIDKFREMVDEELAGDWANKEIDLESLMFVDDEDADAAPAPTNAKSEPEGDAAYDYWKRTNVEG
;
A
#
# COMPACT_ATOMS: atom_id res chain seq x y z
N MET A 1 26.57 -7.56 -4.34
CA MET A 1 25.66 -7.43 -5.49
C MET A 1 25.60 -5.95 -5.81
N THR A 2 26.16 -5.56 -6.94
CA THR A 2 26.14 -4.17 -7.40
C THR A 2 24.69 -3.73 -7.56
N THR A 3 24.29 -2.71 -6.82
CA THR A 3 23.04 -2.00 -6.98
C THR A 3 23.13 -1.19 -8.28
N GLY A 4 22.97 -1.85 -9.43
CA GLY A 4 22.84 -1.14 -10.68
C GLY A 4 21.65 -0.19 -10.57
N ARG A 5 21.85 1.10 -10.83
CA ARG A 5 20.74 2.03 -11.06
C ARG A 5 19.88 1.43 -12.16
N VAL A 6 18.64 1.09 -11.83
CA VAL A 6 17.69 0.61 -12.83
C VAL A 6 17.22 1.83 -13.60
N ASP A 7 17.44 1.82 -14.91
CA ASP A 7 16.86 2.83 -15.79
C ASP A 7 15.35 2.60 -15.87
N THR A 8 14.59 3.55 -15.36
CA THR A 8 13.12 3.50 -15.34
C THR A 8 12.51 4.41 -16.40
N LYS A 9 13.33 4.91 -17.34
CA LYS A 9 12.88 5.88 -18.34
C LYS A 9 11.70 5.37 -19.18
N ASP A 10 11.70 4.06 -19.47
CA ASP A 10 10.68 3.44 -20.31
C ASP A 10 9.59 2.72 -19.49
N TRP A 11 9.66 2.79 -18.14
CA TRP A 11 8.65 2.17 -17.32
C TRP A 11 7.37 3.03 -17.30
N ILE A 12 6.25 2.43 -17.67
CA ILE A 12 4.94 3.06 -17.69
C ILE A 12 4.03 2.25 -16.75
N PRO A 13 3.30 2.90 -15.80
CA PRO A 13 2.28 2.22 -15.04
C PRO A 13 1.23 1.64 -15.99
N ASN A 14 0.72 0.44 -15.73
CA ASN A 14 -0.35 -0.13 -16.54
C ASN A 14 -1.69 0.56 -16.19
N PRO A 15 -2.27 1.38 -17.07
CA PRO A 15 -3.51 2.12 -16.80
C PRO A 15 -4.76 1.22 -16.82
N ASP A 16 -4.70 0.03 -17.43
CA ASP A 16 -5.87 -0.85 -17.63
C ASP A 16 -6.43 -1.45 -16.33
N ASN A 17 -5.82 -1.14 -15.18
CA ASN A 17 -6.26 -1.62 -13.88
C ASN A 17 -7.02 -0.53 -13.12
N ALA A 18 -8.17 -0.13 -13.63
CA ALA A 18 -8.90 1.02 -13.15
C ALA A 18 -9.24 0.97 -11.65
N HIS A 19 -9.60 -0.14 -11.08
CA HIS A 19 -10.10 -0.16 -9.70
C HIS A 19 -9.23 -0.95 -8.72
N VAL A 20 -8.36 -1.85 -9.17
CA VAL A 20 -7.65 -2.76 -8.28
C VAL A 20 -6.31 -3.17 -8.86
N LEU A 21 -5.41 -3.56 -7.99
CA LEU A 21 -4.10 -4.10 -8.33
C LEU A 21 -4.25 -5.53 -8.86
N LYS A 22 -4.63 -5.71 -10.13
CA LYS A 22 -4.77 -7.04 -10.73
C LYS A 22 -3.47 -7.84 -10.64
N ILE A 23 -3.62 -9.11 -10.30
CA ILE A 23 -2.60 -10.10 -10.61
C ILE A 23 -2.72 -10.41 -12.10
N ASP A 24 -1.60 -10.32 -12.80
CA ASP A 24 -1.50 -10.70 -14.21
C ASP A 24 -1.54 -12.23 -14.34
N GLY A 25 -2.33 -12.76 -15.27
CA GLY A 25 -2.41 -14.20 -15.55
C GLY A 25 -1.05 -14.86 -15.86
N PRO A 26 -0.20 -14.27 -16.70
CA PRO A 26 1.18 -14.71 -16.90
C PRO A 26 2.03 -14.73 -15.62
N GLU A 27 1.83 -13.77 -14.71
CA GLU A 27 2.53 -13.73 -13.42
C GLU A 27 2.10 -14.89 -12.51
N ILE A 28 0.80 -15.25 -12.51
CA ILE A 28 0.30 -16.42 -11.76
C ILE A 28 0.83 -17.72 -12.37
N ALA A 29 0.82 -17.86 -13.70
CA ALA A 29 1.38 -19.03 -14.37
C ALA A 29 2.87 -19.20 -14.05
N HIS A 30 3.63 -18.10 -14.08
CA HIS A 30 5.03 -18.11 -13.66
C HIS A 30 5.18 -18.52 -12.19
N PHE A 31 4.31 -18.03 -11.30
CA PHE A 31 4.32 -18.44 -9.90
C PHE A 31 4.06 -19.94 -9.75
N GLU A 32 3.10 -20.49 -10.48
CA GLU A 32 2.79 -21.92 -10.50
C GLU A 32 3.99 -22.77 -10.93
N ASP A 33 4.69 -22.36 -12.01
CA ASP A 33 5.89 -23.04 -12.46
C ASP A 33 7.01 -23.04 -11.42
N GLN A 34 7.19 -21.89 -10.73
CA GLN A 34 8.19 -21.78 -9.66
C GLN A 34 7.84 -22.66 -8.44
N VAL A 35 6.53 -22.81 -8.13
CA VAL A 35 6.07 -23.75 -7.08
C VAL A 35 6.37 -25.19 -7.48
N LYS A 36 6.09 -25.60 -8.72
CA LYS A 36 6.38 -26.95 -9.25
C LYS A 36 7.88 -27.25 -9.17
N LEU A 37 8.74 -26.34 -9.63
CA LEU A 37 10.19 -26.51 -9.56
C LEU A 37 10.69 -26.63 -8.12
N PHE A 38 10.15 -25.85 -7.20
CA PHE A 38 10.50 -25.94 -5.79
C PHE A 38 10.07 -27.27 -5.18
N GLN A 39 8.86 -27.72 -5.44
CA GLN A 39 8.35 -29.01 -4.95
C GLN A 39 9.09 -30.20 -5.54
N ALA A 40 9.58 -30.10 -6.77
CA ALA A 40 10.44 -31.10 -7.40
C ALA A 40 11.90 -31.11 -6.87
N GLY A 41 12.27 -30.13 -6.00
CA GLY A 41 13.64 -29.99 -5.52
C GLY A 41 14.62 -29.39 -6.55
N GLU A 42 14.11 -28.84 -7.64
CA GLU A 42 14.88 -28.25 -8.73
C GLU A 42 15.16 -26.75 -8.51
N LYS A 43 14.58 -26.16 -7.47
CA LYS A 43 14.78 -24.75 -7.11
C LYS A 43 15.28 -24.60 -5.69
N ASP A 44 16.33 -23.76 -5.53
CA ASP A 44 16.90 -23.43 -4.23
C ASP A 44 15.89 -22.75 -3.29
N GLU A 45 15.90 -23.14 -2.02
CA GLU A 45 14.96 -22.64 -1.01
C GLU A 45 15.06 -21.12 -0.82
N VAL A 46 16.29 -20.56 -0.82
CA VAL A 46 16.50 -19.12 -0.59
C VAL A 46 16.03 -18.32 -1.82
N GLU A 47 16.24 -18.84 -3.03
CA GLU A 47 15.73 -18.22 -4.26
C GLU A 47 14.20 -18.24 -4.28
N PHE A 48 13.60 -19.39 -3.97
CA PHE A 48 12.15 -19.52 -3.90
C PHE A 48 11.56 -18.63 -2.81
N LEU A 49 12.19 -18.55 -1.63
CA LEU A 49 11.77 -17.65 -0.56
C LEU A 49 11.72 -16.19 -1.03
N ARG A 50 12.77 -15.71 -1.70
CA ARG A 50 12.83 -14.33 -2.21
C ARG A 50 11.78 -14.06 -3.27
N PHE A 51 11.54 -15.04 -4.13
CA PHE A 51 10.54 -14.96 -5.19
C PHE A 51 9.13 -14.90 -4.59
N ARG A 52 8.71 -15.91 -3.78
CA ARG A 52 7.35 -15.99 -3.23
C ARG A 52 6.98 -14.82 -2.33
N LEU A 53 7.94 -14.24 -1.60
CA LEU A 53 7.69 -13.07 -0.77
C LEU A 53 7.17 -11.87 -1.58
N ARG A 54 7.70 -11.66 -2.79
CA ARG A 54 7.21 -10.59 -3.66
C ARG A 54 5.82 -10.87 -4.21
N GLN A 55 5.42 -12.13 -4.27
CA GLN A 55 4.07 -12.54 -4.65
C GLN A 55 3.07 -12.51 -3.48
N GLY A 56 3.48 -12.02 -2.30
CA GLY A 56 2.62 -11.94 -1.11
C GLY A 56 2.47 -13.27 -0.36
N VAL A 57 3.23 -14.30 -0.74
CA VAL A 57 3.22 -15.63 -0.12
C VAL A 57 4.38 -15.77 0.85
N TYR A 58 4.08 -16.00 2.11
CA TYR A 58 5.05 -16.07 3.20
C TYR A 58 4.99 -17.44 3.89
N GLY A 59 6.08 -18.21 3.85
CA GLY A 59 6.16 -19.48 4.57
C GLY A 59 6.09 -19.27 6.08
N GLN A 60 5.22 -20.03 6.72
CA GLN A 60 5.08 -20.04 8.17
C GLN A 60 6.06 -21.05 8.79
N ARG A 61 6.07 -21.15 10.11
CA ARG A 61 6.94 -22.09 10.84
C ARG A 61 6.49 -23.54 10.67
N GLN A 62 5.20 -23.76 10.46
CA GLN A 62 4.61 -25.07 10.25
C GLN A 62 5.01 -25.59 8.85
N PRO A 63 5.29 -26.90 8.71
CA PRO A 63 5.55 -27.48 7.40
C PRO A 63 4.41 -27.22 6.42
N ASP A 64 4.74 -26.90 5.18
CA ASP A 64 3.83 -26.62 4.07
C ASP A 64 2.77 -25.51 4.32
N ALA A 65 2.91 -24.75 5.39
CA ALA A 65 1.96 -23.69 5.73
C ALA A 65 2.42 -22.34 5.19
N GLN A 66 1.57 -21.68 4.39
CA GLN A 66 1.79 -20.35 3.87
C GLN A 66 0.84 -19.34 4.51
N MET A 67 1.33 -18.13 4.74
CA MET A 67 0.49 -16.97 4.95
C MET A 67 0.42 -16.19 3.64
N ILE A 68 -0.77 -16.00 3.11
CA ILE A 68 -1.01 -15.22 1.90
C ILE A 68 -1.62 -13.88 2.32
N ARG A 69 -1.07 -12.79 1.81
CA ARG A 69 -1.52 -11.44 2.13
C ARG A 69 -2.06 -10.74 0.90
N VAL A 70 -3.32 -10.36 0.96
CA VAL A 70 -3.97 -9.54 -0.07
C VAL A 70 -3.57 -8.08 0.15
N LYS A 71 -3.21 -7.38 -0.92
CA LYS A 71 -2.86 -5.96 -0.90
C LYS A 71 -4.10 -5.15 -1.29
N LEU A 72 -4.63 -4.40 -0.34
CA LEU A 72 -5.84 -3.59 -0.48
C LEU A 72 -5.46 -2.13 -0.21
N PRO A 73 -5.15 -1.34 -1.26
CA PRO A 73 -4.83 0.08 -1.07
C PRO A 73 -5.96 0.81 -0.35
N PHE A 74 -5.60 1.66 0.62
CA PHE A 74 -6.52 2.40 1.50
C PHE A 74 -7.66 1.57 2.12
N GLY A 75 -7.51 0.24 2.16
CA GLY A 75 -8.55 -0.68 2.65
C GLY A 75 -9.77 -0.81 1.74
N GLY A 76 -9.74 -0.20 0.55
CA GLY A 76 -10.85 -0.19 -0.38
C GLY A 76 -11.16 -1.58 -0.94
N VAL A 77 -12.41 -2.02 -0.80
CA VAL A 77 -12.94 -3.26 -1.35
C VAL A 77 -14.38 -3.05 -1.83
N THR A 78 -14.73 -3.64 -2.96
CA THR A 78 -16.13 -3.67 -3.41
C THR A 78 -16.89 -4.80 -2.71
N ALA A 79 -18.24 -4.79 -2.80
CA ALA A 79 -19.07 -5.85 -2.28
C ALA A 79 -18.70 -7.22 -2.89
N ASP A 80 -18.52 -7.28 -4.22
CA ASP A 80 -18.13 -8.52 -4.93
C ASP A 80 -16.75 -9.02 -4.46
N GLN A 81 -15.81 -8.10 -4.22
CA GLN A 81 -14.49 -8.47 -3.68
C GLN A 81 -14.58 -9.01 -2.25
N MET A 82 -15.50 -8.47 -1.44
CA MET A 82 -15.72 -8.97 -0.07
C MET A 82 -16.26 -10.40 -0.10
N ASP A 83 -17.18 -10.72 -1.02
CA ASP A 83 -17.69 -12.07 -1.22
C ASP A 83 -16.56 -13.03 -1.61
N VAL A 84 -15.73 -12.65 -2.58
CA VAL A 84 -14.56 -13.47 -2.97
C VAL A 84 -13.56 -13.64 -1.83
N LEU A 85 -13.33 -12.62 -1.00
CA LEU A 85 -12.49 -12.76 0.20
C LEU A 85 -13.06 -13.79 1.18
N GLY A 86 -14.39 -13.85 1.32
CA GLY A 86 -15.09 -14.88 2.11
C GLY A 86 -14.94 -16.28 1.50
N GLU A 87 -15.22 -16.44 0.20
CA GLU A 87 -15.10 -17.73 -0.52
C GLU A 87 -13.67 -18.27 -0.47
N VAL A 88 -12.67 -17.42 -0.67
CA VAL A 88 -11.25 -17.78 -0.57
C VAL A 88 -10.92 -18.27 0.84
N ALA A 89 -11.46 -17.64 1.88
CA ALA A 89 -11.26 -18.08 3.26
C ALA A 89 -11.86 -19.48 3.49
N GLU A 90 -13.07 -19.72 3.02
CA GLU A 90 -13.75 -21.02 3.17
C GLU A 90 -13.07 -22.14 2.40
N LYS A 91 -12.58 -21.86 1.20
CA LYS A 91 -12.03 -22.87 0.29
C LYS A 91 -10.58 -23.21 0.59
N TYR A 92 -9.74 -22.22 0.85
CA TYR A 92 -8.28 -22.40 0.90
C TYR A 92 -7.65 -22.21 2.27
N ALA A 93 -8.31 -21.48 3.20
CA ALA A 93 -7.77 -21.30 4.54
C ALA A 93 -8.28 -22.40 5.48
N PRO A 94 -7.40 -23.25 6.06
CA PRO A 94 -7.84 -24.34 6.96
C PRO A 94 -8.67 -23.88 8.16
N LEU A 95 -8.46 -22.64 8.60
CA LEU A 95 -9.22 -22.03 9.70
C LEU A 95 -10.53 -21.36 9.24
N LYS A 96 -10.84 -21.40 7.94
CA LYS A 96 -12.02 -20.80 7.31
C LYS A 96 -12.26 -19.35 7.72
N LYS A 97 -11.18 -18.57 7.79
CA LYS A 97 -11.24 -17.15 8.14
C LYS A 97 -10.06 -16.37 7.56
N GLY A 98 -10.32 -15.12 7.22
CA GLY A 98 -9.32 -14.10 6.96
C GLY A 98 -8.94 -13.36 8.24
N HIS A 99 -7.75 -12.77 8.25
CA HIS A 99 -7.27 -11.89 9.31
C HIS A 99 -7.10 -10.47 8.75
N ILE A 100 -7.94 -9.55 9.18
CA ILE A 100 -7.82 -8.13 8.84
C ILE A 100 -6.70 -7.53 9.68
N THR A 101 -5.80 -6.80 9.03
CA THR A 101 -4.63 -6.22 9.70
C THR A 101 -4.78 -4.72 9.91
N THR A 102 -4.02 -4.16 10.87
CA THR A 102 -3.91 -2.71 11.09
C THR A 102 -3.28 -1.94 9.90
N ARG A 103 -2.96 -2.60 8.80
CA ARG A 103 -2.51 -2.00 7.54
C ARG A 103 -3.47 -2.31 6.40
N GLU A 104 -4.75 -2.47 6.73
CA GLU A 104 -5.83 -2.58 5.75
C GLU A 104 -5.59 -3.72 4.74
N ASN A 105 -5.01 -4.81 5.20
CA ASN A 105 -4.79 -6.02 4.42
C ASN A 105 -5.65 -7.16 4.97
N VAL A 106 -5.96 -8.13 4.11
CA VAL A 106 -6.47 -9.42 4.54
C VAL A 106 -5.36 -10.47 4.44
N GLN A 107 -5.25 -11.35 5.44
CA GLN A 107 -4.30 -12.45 5.47
C GLN A 107 -5.02 -13.78 5.64
N TYR A 108 -4.61 -14.77 4.87
CA TYR A 108 -5.01 -16.17 5.06
C TYR A 108 -3.83 -16.95 5.60
N HIS A 109 -4.06 -17.73 6.64
CA HIS A 109 -3.02 -18.47 7.32
C HIS A 109 -3.16 -19.97 7.09
N HIS A 110 -2.03 -20.68 7.17
CA HIS A 110 -1.92 -22.14 7.02
C HIS A 110 -2.35 -22.67 5.66
N VAL A 111 -2.37 -21.84 4.62
CA VAL A 111 -2.68 -22.27 3.25
C VAL A 111 -1.59 -23.23 2.77
N PRO A 112 -1.93 -24.45 2.29
CA PRO A 112 -0.95 -25.33 1.65
C PRO A 112 -0.29 -24.65 0.45
N LEU A 113 1.01 -24.91 0.21
CA LEU A 113 1.69 -24.30 -0.93
C LEU A 113 1.06 -24.70 -2.27
N ALA A 114 0.57 -25.93 -2.37
CA ALA A 114 -0.13 -26.44 -3.56
C ALA A 114 -1.39 -25.65 -3.91
N ASP A 115 -2.12 -25.16 -2.90
CA ASP A 115 -3.36 -24.40 -3.08
C ASP A 115 -3.12 -22.92 -3.34
N SER A 116 -1.89 -22.45 -3.12
CA SER A 116 -1.57 -21.01 -3.19
C SER A 116 -1.82 -20.43 -4.58
N THR A 117 -1.54 -21.16 -5.66
CA THR A 117 -1.75 -20.68 -7.03
C THR A 117 -3.22 -20.45 -7.34
N ASP A 118 -4.08 -21.39 -6.97
CA ASP A 118 -5.52 -21.27 -7.21
C ASP A 118 -6.16 -20.17 -6.37
N LEU A 119 -5.67 -19.99 -5.15
CA LEU A 119 -6.06 -18.86 -4.31
C LEU A 119 -5.67 -17.53 -4.96
N LEU A 120 -4.43 -17.41 -5.45
CA LEU A 120 -3.98 -16.21 -6.15
C LEU A 120 -4.83 -15.92 -7.40
N ARG A 121 -5.20 -16.97 -8.14
CA ARG A 121 -6.05 -16.86 -9.34
C ARG A 121 -7.46 -16.37 -8.99
N ALA A 122 -8.09 -16.93 -7.97
CA ALA A 122 -9.40 -16.48 -7.51
C ALA A 122 -9.40 -14.98 -7.11
N LEU A 123 -8.37 -14.54 -6.37
CA LEU A 123 -8.22 -13.13 -6.04
C LEU A 123 -7.99 -12.25 -7.29
N GLY A 124 -7.16 -12.74 -8.23
CA GLY A 124 -6.87 -12.02 -9.48
C GLY A 124 -8.10 -11.83 -10.35
N ASP A 125 -8.94 -12.86 -10.48
CA ASP A 125 -10.20 -12.82 -11.25
C ASP A 125 -11.18 -11.79 -10.68
N ALA A 126 -11.14 -11.57 -9.35
CA ALA A 126 -11.89 -10.51 -8.68
C ALA A 126 -11.19 -9.14 -8.69
N GLY A 127 -10.07 -9.01 -9.41
CA GLY A 127 -9.33 -7.76 -9.50
C GLY A 127 -8.51 -7.40 -8.25
N MET A 128 -8.17 -8.35 -7.41
CA MET A 128 -7.32 -8.15 -6.24
C MET A 128 -5.91 -8.69 -6.47
N SER A 129 -4.93 -8.20 -5.73
CA SER A 129 -3.54 -8.60 -5.85
C SER A 129 -2.91 -8.93 -4.50
N THR A 130 -2.03 -9.92 -4.51
CA THR A 130 -1.12 -10.22 -3.41
C THR A 130 0.29 -9.67 -3.67
N ARG A 131 0.53 -9.15 -4.89
CA ARG A 131 1.84 -8.68 -5.33
C ARG A 131 2.39 -7.62 -4.39
N GLU A 132 3.65 -7.79 -3.95
CA GLU A 132 4.35 -6.86 -3.08
C GLU A 132 3.71 -6.64 -1.68
N ALA A 133 2.73 -7.44 -1.30
CA ALA A 133 2.21 -7.39 0.06
C ALA A 133 3.25 -7.89 1.10
N CYS A 134 4.31 -8.57 0.66
CA CYS A 134 5.47 -9.01 1.45
C CYS A 134 6.78 -8.60 0.77
N GLY A 135 7.93 -8.81 1.42
CA GLY A 135 9.25 -8.52 0.84
C GLY A 135 9.79 -7.11 1.13
N ASN A 136 10.90 -6.79 0.48
CA ASN A 136 11.60 -5.50 0.57
C ASN A 136 11.17 -4.57 -0.59
N VAL A 137 9.92 -4.22 -0.58
CA VAL A 137 9.18 -3.51 -1.63
C VAL A 137 8.33 -2.42 -1.00
N VAL A 138 7.63 -1.65 -1.81
CA VAL A 138 6.55 -0.79 -1.32
C VAL A 138 5.38 -1.68 -0.88
N ARG A 139 5.08 -1.62 0.42
CA ARG A 139 4.00 -2.40 1.02
C ARG A 139 2.64 -1.77 0.73
N ASN A 140 1.56 -2.36 1.24
CA ASN A 140 0.25 -1.74 1.12
C ASN A 140 0.30 -0.26 1.53
N VAL A 141 -0.39 0.57 0.78
CA VAL A 141 -0.57 1.99 1.05
C VAL A 141 -1.83 2.11 1.89
N VAL A 142 -1.76 2.75 3.04
CA VAL A 142 -2.92 2.92 3.92
C VAL A 142 -3.40 4.37 3.88
N ALA A 143 -4.67 4.58 4.16
CA ALA A 143 -5.25 5.89 4.37
C ALA A 143 -5.89 5.99 5.76
N ALA A 144 -6.34 7.17 6.16
CA ALA A 144 -7.15 7.31 7.35
C ALA A 144 -8.45 6.50 7.19
N PRO A 145 -8.93 5.80 8.23
CA PRO A 145 -10.19 5.05 8.14
C PRO A 145 -11.41 5.91 7.80
N SER A 146 -11.33 7.20 8.08
CA SER A 146 -12.36 8.21 7.81
C SER A 146 -12.12 8.99 6.50
N ALA A 147 -11.12 8.61 5.70
CA ALA A 147 -10.81 9.31 4.45
C ALA A 147 -12.03 9.32 3.50
N GLY A 148 -12.31 10.48 2.91
CA GLY A 148 -13.46 10.73 2.05
C GLY A 148 -14.73 11.17 2.80
N VAL A 149 -14.79 10.99 4.15
CA VAL A 149 -15.97 11.34 4.96
C VAL A 149 -15.64 12.16 6.20
N ALA A 150 -14.36 12.40 6.49
CA ALA A 150 -13.96 13.15 7.68
C ALA A 150 -14.27 14.64 7.51
N LYS A 151 -14.95 15.22 8.49
CA LYS A 151 -15.39 16.62 8.50
C LYS A 151 -14.23 17.63 8.38
N ASP A 152 -13.05 17.28 8.86
CA ASP A 152 -11.88 18.15 8.95
C ASP A 152 -10.77 17.79 7.94
N GLU A 153 -11.06 16.91 6.97
CA GLU A 153 -10.11 16.65 5.90
C GLU A 153 -10.02 17.81 4.90
N ALA A 154 -8.81 18.07 4.44
CA ALA A 154 -8.60 19.09 3.41
C ALA A 154 -9.20 18.65 2.05
N PHE A 155 -9.09 17.36 1.77
CA PHE A 155 -9.73 16.67 0.64
C PHE A 155 -9.55 15.15 0.82
N ASP A 156 -10.37 14.36 0.11
CA ASP A 156 -10.25 12.91 0.07
C ASP A 156 -8.88 12.47 -0.46
N VAL A 157 -8.17 11.65 0.31
CA VAL A 157 -6.83 11.15 -0.03
C VAL A 157 -6.85 9.76 -0.65
N THR A 158 -8.00 9.08 -0.71
CA THR A 158 -8.11 7.71 -1.24
C THR A 158 -7.70 7.63 -2.72
N PRO A 159 -8.06 8.59 -3.60
CA PRO A 159 -7.60 8.59 -4.99
C PRO A 159 -6.07 8.64 -5.11
N TYR A 160 -5.42 9.43 -4.26
CA TYR A 160 -3.96 9.58 -4.26
C TYR A 160 -3.25 8.35 -3.69
N ALA A 161 -3.83 7.71 -2.67
CA ALA A 161 -3.34 6.45 -2.12
C ALA A 161 -3.42 5.33 -3.17
N ALA A 162 -4.51 5.28 -3.95
CA ALA A 162 -4.64 4.39 -5.10
C ALA A 162 -3.59 4.66 -6.17
N ALA A 163 -3.41 5.93 -6.55
CA ALA A 163 -2.40 6.34 -7.54
C ALA A 163 -0.98 5.94 -7.11
N TYR A 164 -0.64 6.18 -5.85
CA TYR A 164 0.64 5.75 -5.27
C TYR A 164 0.82 4.24 -5.38
N ALA A 165 -0.18 3.47 -4.97
CA ALA A 165 -0.12 2.01 -4.99
C ALA A 165 0.04 1.46 -6.41
N ARG A 166 -0.65 2.01 -7.39
CA ARG A 166 -0.58 1.62 -8.80
C ARG A 166 0.76 1.99 -9.41
N TYR A 167 1.22 3.21 -9.18
CA TYR A 167 2.51 3.68 -9.72
C TYR A 167 3.67 2.81 -9.27
N PHE A 168 3.73 2.47 -7.98
CA PHE A 168 4.85 1.72 -7.43
C PHE A 168 4.71 0.20 -7.53
N LEU A 169 3.56 -0.32 -7.96
CA LEU A 169 3.40 -1.75 -8.20
C LEU A 169 4.28 -2.19 -9.38
N ARG A 170 5.16 -3.14 -9.14
CA ARG A 170 6.18 -3.63 -10.08
C ARG A 170 7.21 -2.59 -10.52
N HIS A 171 7.21 -1.41 -9.91
CA HIS A 171 8.17 -0.37 -10.27
C HIS A 171 9.61 -0.87 -10.07
N PRO A 172 10.49 -0.79 -11.07
CA PRO A 172 11.82 -1.40 -11.03
C PRO A 172 12.66 -0.98 -9.84
N THR A 173 12.66 0.31 -9.48
CA THR A 173 13.41 0.85 -8.33
C THR A 173 13.00 0.21 -6.99
N THR A 174 11.75 -0.25 -6.87
CA THR A 174 11.18 -0.72 -5.60
C THR A 174 11.18 -2.24 -5.42
N GLN A 175 11.69 -3.01 -6.40
CA GLN A 175 11.61 -4.48 -6.36
C GLN A 175 12.61 -5.13 -5.39
N ASN A 176 13.67 -4.44 -5.00
CA ASN A 176 14.68 -4.95 -4.09
C ASN A 176 15.34 -3.82 -3.29
N MET A 177 14.55 -3.07 -2.56
CA MET A 177 15.05 -2.02 -1.66
C MET A 177 15.82 -2.63 -0.47
N PRO A 178 16.62 -1.84 0.28
CA PRO A 178 17.28 -2.33 1.49
C PRO A 178 16.29 -2.96 2.47
N ARG A 179 15.10 -2.37 2.59
CA ARG A 179 13.99 -2.88 3.41
C ARG A 179 12.64 -2.43 2.85
N LYS A 180 11.55 -3.01 3.38
CA LYS A 180 10.17 -2.58 3.08
C LYS A 180 9.96 -1.09 3.33
N SER A 181 9.22 -0.43 2.47
CA SER A 181 8.66 0.91 2.68
C SER A 181 7.18 0.80 3.03
N LYS A 182 6.79 1.41 4.12
CA LYS A 182 5.41 1.53 4.58
C LYS A 182 4.95 2.96 4.35
N VAL A 183 3.78 3.12 3.74
CA VAL A 183 3.25 4.41 3.30
C VAL A 183 1.87 4.62 3.91
N ALA A 184 1.57 5.87 4.28
CA ALA A 184 0.26 6.26 4.80
C ALA A 184 -0.14 7.65 4.32
N PHE A 185 -1.44 7.85 4.13
CA PHE A 185 -2.07 9.12 3.78
C PHE A 185 -3.06 9.53 4.85
N SER A 186 -3.05 10.81 5.23
CA SER A 186 -4.05 11.43 6.08
C SER A 186 -4.68 12.62 5.37
N GLY A 187 -6.02 12.71 5.37
CA GLY A 187 -6.76 13.85 4.84
C GLY A 187 -6.70 15.07 5.74
N SER A 188 -6.28 14.91 6.99
CA SER A 188 -6.34 15.90 8.05
C SER A 188 -5.05 16.00 8.84
N GLU A 189 -4.77 17.16 9.40
CA GLU A 189 -3.65 17.41 10.34
C GLU A 189 -3.80 16.65 11.69
N LYS A 190 -4.98 16.10 12.01
CA LYS A 190 -5.17 15.24 13.18
C LYS A 190 -4.44 13.90 13.04
N ASP A 191 -4.05 13.55 11.81
CA ASP A 191 -3.24 12.36 11.50
C ASP A 191 -3.84 11.05 11.98
N GLU A 192 -5.10 10.77 11.64
CA GLU A 192 -5.78 9.52 11.99
C GLU A 192 -5.15 8.28 11.33
N ALA A 193 -4.43 8.46 10.21
CA ALA A 193 -3.63 7.41 9.58
C ALA A 193 -2.29 7.15 10.29
N MET A 194 -1.95 7.95 11.30
CA MET A 194 -0.67 7.86 12.02
C MET A 194 0.54 7.89 11.07
N VAL A 195 0.54 8.82 10.11
CA VAL A 195 1.57 8.93 9.07
C VAL A 195 2.97 9.10 9.66
N LEU A 196 3.06 9.74 10.84
CA LEU A 196 4.34 9.93 11.52
C LEU A 196 5.01 8.62 11.97
N MET A 197 4.30 7.49 11.97
CA MET A 197 4.86 6.16 12.25
C MET A 197 5.27 5.39 10.99
N HIS A 198 5.20 6.01 9.82
CA HIS A 198 5.46 5.36 8.54
C HIS A 198 6.80 5.78 7.94
N ASP A 199 7.32 4.97 7.01
CA ASP A 199 8.57 5.27 6.29
C ASP A 199 8.41 6.51 5.42
N VAL A 200 7.24 6.65 4.79
CA VAL A 200 6.80 7.83 4.03
C VAL A 200 5.35 8.11 4.42
N GLY A 201 5.05 9.33 4.75
CA GLY A 201 3.70 9.76 5.14
C GLY A 201 3.30 11.04 4.44
N MET A 202 2.03 11.15 4.08
CA MET A 202 1.43 12.30 3.40
C MET A 202 0.27 12.83 4.22
N ILE A 203 0.26 14.13 4.47
CA ILE A 203 -0.86 14.86 5.08
C ILE A 203 -1.38 15.84 4.06
N ALA A 204 -2.68 15.74 3.73
CA ALA A 204 -3.33 16.61 2.78
C ALA A 204 -3.35 18.07 3.27
N ARG A 205 -3.07 18.98 2.36
CA ARG A 205 -3.09 20.43 2.59
C ARG A 205 -3.63 21.17 1.38
N ILE A 206 -4.26 22.30 1.62
CA ILE A 206 -4.57 23.29 0.58
C ILE A 206 -3.72 24.52 0.85
N GLN A 207 -2.93 24.93 -0.14
CA GLN A 207 -2.14 26.16 -0.09
C GLN A 207 -2.42 26.98 -1.35
N ASP A 208 -2.79 28.24 -1.18
CA ASP A 208 -3.15 29.16 -2.27
C ASP A 208 -4.21 28.59 -3.23
N GLY A 209 -5.20 27.86 -2.67
CA GLY A 209 -6.27 27.20 -3.40
C GLY A 209 -5.88 25.92 -4.14
N LYS A 210 -4.63 25.47 -4.04
CA LYS A 210 -4.14 24.23 -4.67
C LYS A 210 -4.09 23.09 -3.67
N ARG A 211 -4.54 21.91 -4.09
CA ARG A 211 -4.35 20.65 -3.36
C ARG A 211 -2.88 20.26 -3.38
N GLY A 212 -2.40 19.75 -2.27
CA GLY A 212 -1.04 19.25 -2.14
C GLY A 212 -0.85 18.50 -0.83
N PHE A 213 0.39 18.13 -0.53
CA PHE A 213 0.72 17.30 0.62
C PHE A 213 1.94 17.83 1.37
N LYS A 214 1.86 17.79 2.68
CA LYS A 214 3.05 17.71 3.51
C LYS A 214 3.61 16.29 3.40
N ILE A 215 4.90 16.16 3.14
CA ILE A 215 5.57 14.85 3.07
C ILE A 215 6.49 14.71 4.29
N VAL A 216 6.32 13.61 5.02
CA VAL A 216 7.17 13.23 6.14
C VAL A 216 7.86 11.89 5.85
N VAL A 217 9.09 11.71 6.36
CA VAL A 217 9.89 10.51 6.09
C VAL A 217 10.62 10.02 7.34
N GLY A 218 10.87 8.71 7.40
CA GLY A 218 11.73 8.10 8.40
C GLY A 218 11.04 7.74 9.70
N GLY A 219 9.71 7.59 9.71
CA GLY A 219 8.98 7.03 10.84
C GLY A 219 9.05 5.50 10.91
N GLY A 220 8.75 4.95 12.06
CA GLY A 220 8.66 3.50 12.22
C GLY A 220 8.65 3.04 13.66
N LEU A 221 7.84 2.04 13.91
CA LEU A 221 7.75 1.30 15.17
C LEU A 221 8.84 0.20 15.26
N SER A 222 8.67 -0.72 16.21
CA SER A 222 9.63 -1.78 16.54
C SER A 222 10.83 -1.24 17.33
N THR A 223 11.89 -2.00 17.45
CA THR A 223 13.12 -1.56 18.11
C THR A 223 13.56 -0.19 17.60
N ASN A 224 13.86 0.76 18.47
CA ASN A 224 14.15 2.15 18.13
C ASN A 224 12.97 2.82 17.39
N ALA A 225 11.81 2.90 18.03
CA ALA A 225 10.67 3.63 17.49
C ALA A 225 11.05 5.10 17.24
N MET A 226 10.67 5.62 16.07
CA MET A 226 10.98 6.97 15.64
C MET A 226 9.77 7.58 14.94
N MET A 227 9.55 8.85 15.18
CA MET A 227 8.60 9.65 14.41
C MET A 227 9.26 10.17 13.14
N ALA A 228 8.49 10.20 12.06
CA ALA A 228 8.92 10.76 10.78
C ALA A 228 9.25 12.27 10.93
N LYS A 229 10.21 12.70 10.12
CA LYS A 229 10.61 14.11 10.03
C LYS A 229 10.04 14.72 8.76
N THR A 230 9.72 16.01 8.80
CA THR A 230 9.22 16.72 7.63
C THR A 230 10.30 16.81 6.56
N LEU A 231 10.00 16.25 5.40
CA LEU A 231 10.80 16.40 4.18
C LEU A 231 10.37 17.65 3.42
N ARG A 232 9.06 17.82 3.20
CA ARG A 232 8.43 18.96 2.54
C ARG A 232 7.24 19.43 3.34
N GLU A 233 7.10 20.74 3.54
CA GLU A 233 5.90 21.31 4.17
C GLU A 233 4.71 21.33 3.21
N PHE A 234 4.98 21.49 1.91
CA PHE A 234 3.98 21.43 0.86
C PHE A 234 4.61 20.97 -0.46
N VAL A 235 3.92 20.06 -1.14
CA VAL A 235 4.20 19.63 -2.52
C VAL A 235 2.86 19.64 -3.23
N PRO A 236 2.72 20.30 -4.39
CA PRO A 236 1.51 20.22 -5.21
C PRO A 236 1.17 18.75 -5.51
N ALA A 237 -0.13 18.45 -5.62
CA ALA A 237 -0.60 17.07 -5.80
C ALA A 237 -0.03 16.43 -7.07
N GLU A 238 0.12 17.19 -8.14
CA GLU A 238 0.72 16.75 -9.41
C GLU A 238 2.18 16.29 -9.28
N ASP A 239 2.93 16.83 -8.31
CA ASP A 239 4.34 16.48 -8.06
C ASP A 239 4.53 15.40 -6.98
N LEU A 240 3.43 14.91 -6.38
CA LEU A 240 3.48 13.96 -5.27
C LEU A 240 4.29 12.71 -5.62
N ILE A 241 3.94 12.05 -6.72
CA ILE A 241 4.54 10.78 -7.11
C ILE A 241 6.04 10.95 -7.41
N LYS A 242 6.43 12.03 -8.09
CA LYS A 242 7.85 12.33 -8.38
C LYS A 242 8.65 12.51 -7.10
N ASN A 243 8.13 13.29 -6.14
CA ASN A 243 8.80 13.48 -4.85
C ASN A 243 8.94 12.15 -4.08
N CYS A 244 7.91 11.33 -4.07
CA CYS A 244 7.96 10.03 -3.41
C CYS A 244 8.91 9.05 -4.13
N GLU A 245 8.96 9.06 -5.46
CA GLU A 245 9.93 8.25 -6.21
C GLU A 245 11.37 8.68 -5.90
N ALA A 246 11.66 9.99 -5.84
CA ALA A 246 12.97 10.48 -5.46
C ALA A 246 13.38 9.99 -4.05
N VAL A 247 12.46 10.02 -3.09
CA VAL A 247 12.68 9.45 -1.74
C VAL A 247 13.06 7.97 -1.81
N LEU A 248 12.32 7.18 -2.58
CA LEU A 248 12.57 5.74 -2.71
C LEU A 248 13.86 5.44 -3.49
N ARG A 249 14.23 6.25 -4.48
CA ARG A 249 15.51 6.17 -5.19
C ARG A 249 16.69 6.44 -4.27
N VAL A 250 16.65 7.54 -3.51
CA VAL A 250 17.67 7.84 -2.50
C VAL A 250 17.79 6.68 -1.51
N PHE A 251 16.68 6.15 -1.01
CA PHE A 251 16.70 5.02 -0.09
C PHE A 251 17.23 3.73 -0.74
N ASN A 252 16.82 3.42 -1.98
CA ASN A 252 17.28 2.23 -2.69
C ASN A 252 18.79 2.24 -2.95
N ASN A 253 19.38 3.42 -3.12
CA ASN A 253 20.80 3.61 -3.37
C ASN A 253 21.68 3.58 -2.09
N GLN A 254 21.10 3.23 -0.91
CA GLN A 254 21.85 3.19 0.34
C GLN A 254 22.45 1.80 0.58
N ASP A 255 23.76 1.64 0.33
CA ASP A 255 24.45 0.38 0.56
C ASP A 255 24.64 0.05 2.04
N GLU A 256 24.76 1.09 2.88
CA GLU A 256 24.94 0.90 4.32
C GLU A 256 23.74 0.18 4.95
N GLU A 257 22.52 0.52 4.56
CA GLU A 257 21.29 -0.08 5.04
C GLU A 257 21.11 -1.53 4.55
N ARG A 258 21.86 -1.95 3.53
CA ARG A 258 21.86 -3.34 3.04
C ARG A 258 22.73 -4.29 3.86
N LYS A 259 23.64 -3.75 4.68
CA LYS A 259 24.58 -4.56 5.49
C LYS A 259 23.89 -5.26 6.68
N SER A 260 22.80 -4.70 7.21
CA SER A 260 22.11 -5.25 8.38
C SER A 260 20.60 -5.11 8.27
N ILE A 261 19.89 -6.22 8.20
CA ILE A 261 18.42 -6.26 8.10
C ILE A 261 17.73 -5.57 9.29
N ALA A 262 18.36 -5.53 10.46
CA ALA A 262 17.84 -4.87 11.65
C ALA A 262 17.89 -3.34 11.56
N LYS A 263 18.81 -2.80 10.76
CA LYS A 263 19.05 -1.36 10.57
C LYS A 263 18.81 -0.89 9.12
N ALA A 264 17.96 -1.59 8.39
CA ALA A 264 17.77 -1.40 6.95
C ALA A 264 16.59 -0.48 6.58
N ARG A 265 15.78 0.00 7.56
CA ARG A 265 14.64 0.90 7.29
C ARG A 265 15.11 2.34 7.06
N ILE A 266 14.33 3.10 6.27
CA ILE A 266 14.60 4.50 5.93
C ILE A 266 14.88 5.39 7.16
N LYS A 267 14.27 5.10 8.31
CA LYS A 267 14.54 5.80 9.57
C LYS A 267 16.01 5.77 9.98
N PHE A 268 16.72 4.68 9.68
CA PHE A 268 18.15 4.58 9.98
C PHE A 268 18.99 5.40 9.01
N THR A 269 18.58 5.49 7.75
CA THR A 269 19.17 6.41 6.77
C THR A 269 19.05 7.86 7.26
N ILE A 270 17.84 8.25 7.70
CA ILE A 270 17.60 9.61 8.26
C ILE A 270 18.40 9.86 9.55
N THR A 271 18.55 8.83 10.39
CA THR A 271 19.36 8.94 11.61
C THR A 271 20.85 9.15 11.29
N ARG A 272 21.36 8.46 10.28
CA ARG A 272 22.77 8.53 9.88
C ARG A 272 23.11 9.81 9.15
N LEU A 273 22.28 10.24 8.23
CA LEU A 273 22.55 11.39 7.35
C LEU A 273 22.04 12.73 7.93
N GLY A 274 21.01 12.70 8.76
CA GLY A 274 20.18 13.86 9.08
C GLY A 274 19.15 14.14 8.00
N ILE A 275 18.07 14.85 8.37
CA ILE A 275 16.97 15.16 7.43
C ILE A 275 17.40 16.16 6.36
N ASP A 276 18.27 17.11 6.68
CA ASP A 276 18.69 18.13 5.72
C ASP A 276 19.55 17.53 4.60
N LYS A 277 20.51 16.65 4.95
CA LYS A 277 21.29 15.94 3.93
C LYS A 277 20.41 14.99 3.09
N PHE A 278 19.45 14.32 3.73
CA PHE A 278 18.52 13.49 2.99
C PHE A 278 17.67 14.31 2.01
N ARG A 279 17.24 15.51 2.41
CA ARG A 279 16.51 16.46 1.55
C ARG A 279 17.34 16.90 0.34
N GLU A 280 18.61 17.26 0.56
CA GLU A 280 19.54 17.58 -0.53
C GLU A 280 19.65 16.45 -1.54
N MET A 281 19.80 15.19 -1.07
CA MET A 281 19.87 14.02 -1.95
C MET A 281 18.56 13.80 -2.72
N VAL A 282 17.41 14.09 -2.12
CA VAL A 282 16.11 14.04 -2.82
C VAL A 282 16.04 15.14 -3.89
N ASP A 283 16.55 16.34 -3.62
CA ASP A 283 16.61 17.43 -4.60
C ASP A 283 17.56 17.09 -5.76
N GLU A 284 18.70 16.47 -5.47
CA GLU A 284 19.63 15.97 -6.49
C GLU A 284 18.98 14.89 -7.39
N GLU A 285 18.20 13.96 -6.81
CA GLU A 285 17.45 12.95 -7.59
C GLU A 285 16.37 13.60 -8.47
N LEU A 286 15.65 14.61 -7.96
CA LEU A 286 14.63 15.33 -8.73
C LEU A 286 15.22 16.18 -9.87
N ALA A 287 16.49 16.56 -9.79
CA ALA A 287 17.19 17.21 -10.87
C ALA A 287 17.70 16.24 -11.97
N GLY A 288 17.54 14.93 -11.78
CA GLY A 288 17.96 13.92 -12.75
C GLY A 288 16.98 13.79 -13.93
N ASP A 289 17.48 13.26 -15.06
CA ASP A 289 16.71 13.13 -16.31
C ASP A 289 15.41 12.32 -16.16
N TRP A 290 15.37 11.35 -15.26
CA TRP A 290 14.17 10.56 -15.00
C TRP A 290 12.97 11.40 -14.53
N ALA A 291 13.24 12.51 -13.83
CA ALA A 291 12.21 13.40 -13.28
C ALA A 291 11.55 14.27 -14.38
N ASN A 292 12.12 14.33 -15.58
CA ASN A 292 11.53 15.01 -16.73
C ASN A 292 10.33 14.24 -17.31
N LYS A 293 10.12 12.97 -16.88
CA LYS A 293 8.97 12.17 -17.28
C LYS A 293 7.69 12.80 -16.80
N GLU A 294 6.73 12.95 -17.69
CA GLU A 294 5.37 13.30 -17.33
C GLU A 294 4.67 12.09 -16.70
N ILE A 295 4.00 12.31 -15.58
CA ILE A 295 3.20 11.29 -14.89
C ILE A 295 1.75 11.74 -14.94
N ASP A 296 0.93 11.02 -15.69
CA ASP A 296 -0.50 11.21 -15.69
C ASP A 296 -1.10 10.70 -14.38
N LEU A 297 -1.18 11.61 -13.41
CA LEU A 297 -1.69 11.29 -12.07
C LEU A 297 -3.16 10.92 -12.11
N GLU A 298 -3.96 11.59 -12.97
CA GLU A 298 -5.41 11.39 -13.06
C GLU A 298 -5.74 9.96 -13.49
N SER A 299 -5.01 9.41 -14.47
CA SER A 299 -5.19 8.01 -14.91
C SER A 299 -4.85 6.98 -13.85
N LEU A 300 -4.05 7.35 -12.85
CA LEU A 300 -3.65 6.48 -11.75
C LEU A 300 -4.60 6.57 -10.55
N MET A 301 -5.38 7.64 -10.46
CA MET A 301 -6.34 7.82 -9.38
C MET A 301 -7.49 6.81 -9.50
N PHE A 302 -8.04 6.48 -8.37
CA PHE A 302 -9.34 5.87 -8.27
C PHE A 302 -10.29 6.93 -7.76
N VAL A 303 -11.34 7.21 -8.53
CA VAL A 303 -12.45 8.07 -8.12
C VAL A 303 -13.68 7.19 -8.20
N ASP A 304 -14.27 6.91 -7.04
CA ASP A 304 -15.56 6.23 -6.97
C ASP A 304 -16.65 7.31 -7.15
N ASP A 305 -17.46 7.15 -8.17
CA ASP A 305 -18.63 8.01 -8.36
C ASP A 305 -19.85 7.30 -7.75
N GLU A 306 -19.81 7.14 -6.42
CA GLU A 306 -20.88 6.51 -5.65
C GLU A 306 -22.23 7.21 -5.90
N ASP A 307 -22.24 8.51 -6.21
CA ASP A 307 -23.45 9.27 -6.49
C ASP A 307 -24.06 8.91 -7.85
N ALA A 308 -23.26 8.51 -8.83
CA ALA A 308 -23.76 8.13 -10.16
C ALA A 308 -24.54 6.82 -10.12
N ASP A 309 -24.15 5.88 -9.25
CA ASP A 309 -24.78 4.57 -9.09
C ASP A 309 -25.61 4.47 -7.81
N ALA A 310 -25.69 5.54 -7.02
CA ALA A 310 -26.45 5.55 -5.78
C ALA A 310 -27.93 5.24 -6.02
N ALA A 311 -28.45 4.27 -5.30
CA ALA A 311 -29.89 4.03 -5.28
C ALA A 311 -30.62 5.30 -4.84
N PRO A 312 -31.76 5.65 -5.46
CA PRO A 312 -32.52 6.82 -5.04
C PRO A 312 -32.84 6.73 -3.54
N ALA A 313 -32.71 7.86 -2.84
CA ALA A 313 -32.99 7.92 -1.41
C ALA A 313 -34.34 7.26 -1.10
N PRO A 314 -34.42 6.38 -0.09
CA PRO A 314 -35.64 5.67 0.22
C PRO A 314 -36.75 6.66 0.54
N THR A 315 -37.83 6.63 -0.25
CA THR A 315 -39.00 7.52 -0.08
C THR A 315 -39.75 7.29 1.24
N ASN A 316 -39.41 6.23 1.95
CA ASN A 316 -39.98 5.84 3.24
C ASN A 316 -38.95 5.89 4.38
N ALA A 317 -38.06 6.89 4.38
CA ALA A 317 -37.21 7.13 5.54
C ALA A 317 -38.14 7.26 6.75
N LYS A 318 -38.09 6.29 7.70
CA LYS A 318 -38.83 6.38 8.93
C LYS A 318 -38.37 7.65 9.64
N SER A 319 -39.32 8.49 10.06
CA SER A 319 -39.01 9.61 10.94
C SER A 319 -38.22 9.10 12.14
N GLU A 320 -37.22 9.87 12.56
CA GLU A 320 -36.48 9.55 13.81
C GLU A 320 -37.50 9.28 14.91
N PRO A 321 -37.32 8.22 15.73
CA PRO A 321 -38.24 7.91 16.79
C PRO A 321 -38.24 9.05 17.83
N GLU A 322 -39.32 9.82 17.88
CA GLU A 322 -39.48 10.88 18.88
C GLU A 322 -39.67 10.27 20.29
N GLY A 323 -38.88 10.71 21.25
CA GLY A 323 -39.02 10.33 22.64
C GLY A 323 -38.47 8.96 23.04
N ASP A 324 -37.70 8.32 22.15
CA ASP A 324 -36.96 7.10 22.50
C ASP A 324 -35.61 7.44 23.15
N ALA A 325 -35.57 7.32 24.47
CA ALA A 325 -34.38 7.63 25.27
C ALA A 325 -33.14 6.75 24.88
N ALA A 326 -33.36 5.53 24.39
CA ALA A 326 -32.29 4.65 23.95
C ALA A 326 -31.71 5.14 22.62
N TYR A 327 -32.58 5.57 21.69
CA TYR A 327 -32.16 6.17 20.44
C TYR A 327 -31.44 7.50 20.66
N ASP A 328 -31.95 8.38 21.52
CA ASP A 328 -31.31 9.65 21.86
C ASP A 328 -29.92 9.46 22.49
N TYR A 329 -29.80 8.45 23.38
CA TYR A 329 -28.51 8.07 23.94
C TYR A 329 -27.55 7.57 22.86
N TRP A 330 -27.99 6.66 21.98
CA TRP A 330 -27.21 6.12 20.88
C TRP A 330 -26.76 7.24 19.92
N LYS A 331 -27.68 8.11 19.50
CA LYS A 331 -27.41 9.24 18.62
C LYS A 331 -26.33 10.15 19.22
N ARG A 332 -26.44 10.51 20.47
CA ARG A 332 -25.48 11.38 21.17
C ARG A 332 -24.11 10.77 21.31
N THR A 333 -24.00 9.45 21.40
CA THR A 333 -22.72 8.74 21.63
C THR A 333 -22.07 8.20 20.37
N ASN A 334 -22.79 8.13 19.24
CA ASN A 334 -22.29 7.50 18.02
C ASN A 334 -22.39 8.39 16.75
N VAL A 335 -23.11 9.51 16.83
CA VAL A 335 -23.25 10.43 15.69
C VAL A 335 -22.55 11.74 16.04
N GLU A 336 -21.48 12.06 15.31
CA GLU A 336 -20.85 13.38 15.36
C GLU A 336 -21.64 14.34 14.45
N GLY A 337 -22.12 15.47 15.02
CA GLY A 337 -22.87 16.50 14.31
C GLY A 337 -21.96 17.55 13.65
#